data_454eefbf71532b1307680d295d2be051
#
_entry.id   454eefbf71532b1307680d295d2be051
#
_cell.length_a   1.000
_cell.length_b   1.000
_cell.length_c   1.000
_cell.angle_alpha   90.00
_cell.angle_beta   90.00
_cell.angle_gamma   90.00
#
_symmetry.space_group_name_H-M   'P 1'
#
loop_
_entity.id
_entity.type
_entity.pdbx_description
1 polymer ?
#
loop_
_entity_poly.entity_id
_entity_poly.type
_entity_poly.pdbx_seq_one_letter_code
_entity_poly.pdbx_strand_id
1 'polypeptide(L)'
;MYLLKLNKKGDIFKDDDGVTAVPEFYTLIRKEKFGPTALKWVALVYDYESPYRHYSENERIKAVSKDLYDTYNWKGSNDATLKAAADKYNELQFDPLDEQLIAFNNKINQFTNLIDKMHLDEENAEMLQKLMIGVEKILKTRQSLLDAIDRRGERQKIVGNKGLSFLERRKEIKEMN
;
A
#
# COMPACT_ATOMS: atom_id res chain seq x y z
N MET A 1 -8.36 -1.48 -1.92
CA MET A 1 -9.60 -1.41 -1.11
C MET A 1 -9.51 -0.18 -0.22
N TYR A 2 -10.48 0.75 -0.34
CA TYR A 2 -10.46 1.96 0.48
C TYR A 2 -11.16 1.65 1.79
N LEU A 3 -10.37 1.34 2.81
CA LEU A 3 -10.90 1.04 4.14
C LEU A 3 -11.45 2.26 4.86
N LEU A 4 -10.98 3.45 4.48
CA LEU A 4 -11.30 4.69 5.19
C LEU A 4 -11.78 5.77 4.22
N LYS A 5 -12.87 6.45 4.57
CA LYS A 5 -13.36 7.61 3.84
C LYS A 5 -12.72 8.89 4.37
N LEU A 6 -12.36 9.78 3.44
CA LEU A 6 -11.80 11.09 3.76
C LEU A 6 -12.82 12.19 3.51
N ASN A 7 -12.81 13.21 4.36
CA ASN A 7 -13.55 14.45 4.12
C ASN A 7 -12.85 15.30 3.05
N LYS A 8 -13.47 16.43 2.68
CA LYS A 8 -12.90 17.39 1.71
C LYS A 8 -11.52 17.95 2.12
N LYS A 9 -11.21 17.96 3.43
CA LYS A 9 -9.92 18.41 3.97
C LYS A 9 -8.88 17.27 4.03
N GLY A 10 -9.22 16.07 3.57
CA GLY A 10 -8.33 14.90 3.63
C GLY A 10 -8.22 14.25 5.00
N ASP A 11 -9.14 14.54 5.91
CA ASP A 11 -9.19 13.91 7.23
C ASP A 11 -10.19 12.76 7.26
N ILE A 12 -9.98 11.81 8.16
CA ILE A 12 -10.85 10.65 8.33
C ILE A 12 -12.14 11.07 9.03
N PHE A 13 -13.28 10.60 8.51
CA PHE A 13 -14.56 10.73 9.22
C PHE A 13 -14.57 9.83 10.45
N LYS A 14 -14.84 10.42 11.64
CA LYS A 14 -14.89 9.69 12.91
C LYS A 14 -16.04 8.68 12.97
N ASP A 15 -17.13 8.99 12.32
CA ASP A 15 -18.38 8.22 12.35
C ASP A 15 -18.57 7.39 11.06
N ASP A 16 -17.50 7.14 10.32
CA ASP A 16 -17.52 6.25 9.16
C ASP A 16 -17.73 4.81 9.61
N ASP A 17 -18.60 4.08 8.94
CA ASP A 17 -18.87 2.66 9.23
C ASP A 17 -17.60 1.82 9.21
N GLY A 18 -16.65 2.12 8.31
CA GLY A 18 -15.35 1.46 8.24
C GLY A 18 -14.47 1.70 9.47
N VAL A 19 -14.65 2.83 10.15
CA VAL A 19 -13.94 3.17 11.39
C VAL A 19 -14.63 2.58 12.60
N THR A 20 -15.96 2.71 12.66
CA THR A 20 -16.75 2.26 13.83
C THR A 20 -16.90 0.76 13.90
N ALA A 21 -16.89 0.06 12.76
CA ALA A 21 -16.99 -1.40 12.69
C ALA A 21 -15.68 -2.13 13.09
N VAL A 22 -14.55 -1.44 13.13
CA VAL A 22 -13.24 -2.03 13.49
C VAL A 22 -12.84 -1.56 14.89
N PRO A 23 -12.85 -2.43 15.91
CA PRO A 23 -12.58 -2.06 17.30
C PRO A 23 -11.25 -1.34 17.51
N GLU A 24 -10.19 -1.76 16.80
CA GLU A 24 -8.86 -1.17 16.88
C GLU A 24 -8.86 0.28 16.35
N PHE A 25 -9.55 0.56 15.26
CA PHE A 25 -9.68 1.91 14.70
C PHE A 25 -10.51 2.81 15.62
N TYR A 26 -11.62 2.28 16.10
CA TYR A 26 -12.49 2.99 17.02
C TYR A 26 -11.78 3.35 18.33
N THR A 27 -11.00 2.41 18.88
CA THR A 27 -10.19 2.63 20.09
C THR A 27 -9.12 3.69 19.84
N LEU A 28 -8.44 3.65 18.69
CA LEU A 28 -7.39 4.60 18.34
C LEU A 28 -7.93 6.03 18.22
N ILE A 29 -9.05 6.23 17.52
CA ILE A 29 -9.59 7.59 17.32
C ILE A 29 -10.18 8.22 18.56
N ARG A 30 -10.60 7.43 19.56
CA ARG A 30 -11.12 7.91 20.87
C ARG A 30 -10.03 8.23 21.88
N LYS A 31 -8.80 7.80 21.65
CA LYS A 31 -7.69 8.13 22.51
C LYS A 31 -7.40 9.63 22.42
N GLU A 32 -7.54 10.36 23.52
CA GLU A 32 -7.35 11.82 23.60
C GLU A 32 -6.05 12.29 22.94
N LYS A 33 -5.01 11.47 23.08
CA LYS A 33 -3.66 11.78 22.57
C LYS A 33 -3.53 11.69 21.05
N PHE A 34 -4.38 10.94 20.37
CA PHE A 34 -4.14 10.56 18.97
C PHE A 34 -5.21 11.03 18.00
N GLY A 35 -6.46 10.75 18.30
CA GLY A 35 -7.60 11.13 17.46
C GLY A 35 -7.53 10.58 16.03
N PRO A 36 -8.29 11.16 15.11
CA PRO A 36 -8.38 10.72 13.72
C PRO A 36 -7.07 10.85 12.94
N THR A 37 -6.20 11.80 13.34
CA THR A 37 -4.89 12.01 12.68
C THR A 37 -3.99 10.80 12.80
N ALA A 38 -4.06 10.04 13.92
CA ALA A 38 -3.29 8.82 14.08
C ALA A 38 -3.76 7.70 13.13
N LEU A 39 -5.06 7.56 12.93
CA LEU A 39 -5.59 6.60 11.95
C LEU A 39 -5.23 7.00 10.51
N LYS A 40 -5.22 8.31 10.22
CA LYS A 40 -4.71 8.84 8.95
C LYS A 40 -3.22 8.51 8.76
N TRP A 41 -2.42 8.62 9.83
CA TRP A 41 -1.03 8.20 9.80
C TRP A 41 -0.89 6.71 9.47
N VAL A 42 -1.69 5.83 10.10
CA VAL A 42 -1.71 4.39 9.79
C VAL A 42 -2.01 4.15 8.31
N ALA A 43 -3.06 4.79 7.79
CA ALA A 43 -3.41 4.65 6.38
C ALA A 43 -2.27 5.14 5.45
N LEU A 44 -1.63 6.28 5.73
CA LEU A 44 -0.55 6.81 4.90
C LEU A 44 0.73 5.97 4.95
N VAL A 45 1.00 5.34 6.08
CA VAL A 45 2.20 4.49 6.23
C VAL A 45 2.00 3.12 5.61
N TYR A 46 0.84 2.50 5.82
CA TYR A 46 0.65 1.07 5.51
C TYR A 46 -0.20 0.79 4.27
N ASP A 47 -0.97 1.78 3.73
CA ASP A 47 -1.79 1.54 2.55
C ASP A 47 -0.94 1.26 1.31
N TYR A 48 -1.28 0.19 0.56
CA TYR A 48 -0.60 -0.18 -0.68
C TYR A 48 -0.69 0.90 -1.77
N GLU A 49 -1.74 1.71 -1.76
CA GLU A 49 -1.94 2.83 -2.66
C GLU A 49 -1.47 4.17 -2.08
N SER A 50 -0.79 4.13 -0.93
CA SER A 50 -0.23 5.33 -0.31
C SER A 50 0.69 6.10 -1.27
N PRO A 51 0.61 7.44 -1.29
CA PRO A 51 1.56 8.26 -2.05
C PRO A 51 3.02 8.08 -1.61
N TYR A 52 3.23 7.51 -0.41
CA TYR A 52 4.55 7.21 0.14
C TYR A 52 5.02 5.78 -0.13
N ARG A 53 4.26 4.97 -0.89
CA ARG A 53 4.55 3.54 -1.14
C ARG A 53 5.93 3.25 -1.76
N HIS A 54 6.53 4.24 -2.42
CA HIS A 54 7.85 4.12 -3.05
C HIS A 54 9.02 4.25 -2.06
N TYR A 55 8.75 4.70 -0.83
CA TYR A 55 9.76 4.73 0.24
C TYR A 55 9.83 3.37 0.94
N SER A 56 10.99 3.06 1.52
CA SER A 56 11.09 1.96 2.49
C SER A 56 10.19 2.23 3.71
N GLU A 57 9.80 1.20 4.46
CA GLU A 57 8.89 1.36 5.61
C GLU A 57 9.41 2.40 6.61
N ASN A 58 10.70 2.35 6.96
CA ASN A 58 11.31 3.30 7.88
C ASN A 58 11.31 4.75 7.36
N GLU A 59 11.54 4.93 6.07
CA GLU A 59 11.48 6.26 5.43
C GLU A 59 10.05 6.76 5.35
N ARG A 60 9.09 5.87 5.07
CA ARG A 60 7.67 6.16 5.02
C ARG A 60 7.14 6.63 6.37
N ILE A 61 7.50 5.92 7.45
CA ILE A 61 7.19 6.33 8.83
C ILE A 61 7.71 7.74 9.10
N LYS A 62 8.94 8.04 8.74
CA LYS A 62 9.55 9.37 8.95
C LYS A 62 8.86 10.46 8.11
N ALA A 63 8.63 10.20 6.83
CA ALA A 63 8.01 11.16 5.93
C ALA A 63 6.57 11.50 6.35
N VAL A 64 5.75 10.48 6.64
CA VAL A 64 4.38 10.69 7.10
C VAL A 64 4.33 11.35 8.47
N SER A 65 5.26 11.01 9.37
CA SER A 65 5.34 11.66 10.68
C SER A 65 5.72 13.13 10.56
N LYS A 66 6.63 13.48 9.63
CA LYS A 66 6.98 14.88 9.35
C LYS A 66 5.78 15.64 8.78
N ASP A 67 5.05 15.04 7.85
CA ASP A 67 3.91 15.69 7.20
C ASP A 67 2.71 15.91 8.13
N LEU A 68 2.46 15.00 9.07
CA LEU A 68 1.28 15.08 9.96
C LEU A 68 1.56 15.70 11.32
N TYR A 69 2.79 15.58 11.83
CA TYR A 69 3.16 15.99 13.19
C TYR A 69 4.36 16.93 13.24
N ASP A 70 4.86 17.35 12.09
CA ASP A 70 6.06 18.21 11.96
C ASP A 70 7.32 17.64 12.63
N THR A 71 7.41 16.32 12.77
CA THR A 71 8.56 15.63 13.39
C THR A 71 8.85 14.30 12.71
N TYR A 72 10.13 14.01 12.46
CA TYR A 72 10.57 12.73 11.91
C TYR A 72 10.46 11.56 12.91
N ASN A 73 10.50 11.85 14.19
CA ASN A 73 10.50 10.86 15.28
C ASN A 73 9.25 11.04 16.16
N TRP A 74 8.09 10.86 15.57
CA TRP A 74 6.85 10.92 16.32
C TRP A 74 6.75 9.75 17.31
N LYS A 75 6.77 10.06 18.60
CA LYS A 75 6.76 9.06 19.69
C LYS A 75 5.49 8.20 19.71
N GLY A 76 4.40 8.68 19.13
CA GLY A 76 3.15 7.93 19.01
C GLY A 76 3.26 6.67 18.14
N SER A 77 4.23 6.60 17.23
CA SER A 77 4.46 5.43 16.35
C SER A 77 4.76 4.14 17.14
N ASN A 78 5.23 4.25 18.39
CA ASN A 78 5.52 3.09 19.26
C ASN A 78 4.36 2.71 20.20
N ASP A 79 3.22 3.42 20.15
CA ASP A 79 2.07 3.13 21.01
C ASP A 79 1.41 1.79 20.62
N ALA A 80 1.09 0.97 21.63
CA ALA A 80 0.50 -0.35 21.40
C ALA A 80 -0.86 -0.28 20.69
N THR A 81 -1.67 0.75 20.96
CA THR A 81 -2.98 0.92 20.31
C THR A 81 -2.80 1.29 18.82
N LEU A 82 -1.79 2.11 18.51
CA LEU A 82 -1.46 2.46 17.14
C LEU A 82 -0.96 1.23 16.37
N LYS A 83 -0.10 0.41 16.98
CA LYS A 83 0.39 -0.83 16.39
C LYS A 83 -0.75 -1.81 16.12
N ALA A 84 -1.65 -2.02 17.09
CA ALA A 84 -2.82 -2.88 16.90
C ALA A 84 -3.70 -2.39 15.73
N ALA A 85 -3.90 -1.08 15.60
CA ALA A 85 -4.64 -0.52 14.47
C ALA A 85 -3.89 -0.67 13.14
N ALA A 86 -2.55 -0.57 13.13
CA ALA A 86 -1.72 -0.80 11.95
C ALA A 86 -1.75 -2.28 11.50
N ASP A 87 -1.62 -3.21 12.46
CA ASP A 87 -1.71 -4.64 12.17
C ASP A 87 -3.08 -5.01 11.61
N LYS A 88 -4.15 -4.46 12.20
CA LYS A 88 -5.51 -4.66 11.69
C LYS A 88 -5.73 -4.02 10.32
N TYR A 89 -5.15 -2.86 10.08
CA TYR A 89 -5.20 -2.20 8.78
C TYR A 89 -4.54 -3.07 7.70
N ASN A 90 -3.36 -3.63 7.99
CA ASN A 90 -2.66 -4.54 7.09
C ASN A 90 -3.46 -5.82 6.84
N GLU A 91 -4.06 -6.42 7.87
CA GLU A 91 -4.92 -7.59 7.76
C GLU A 91 -6.12 -7.34 6.82
N LEU A 92 -6.77 -6.18 6.97
CA LEU A 92 -7.94 -5.81 6.16
C LEU A 92 -7.59 -5.43 4.72
N GLN A 93 -6.36 -5.01 4.46
CA GLN A 93 -5.85 -4.77 3.12
C GLN A 93 -5.39 -6.04 2.41
N PHE A 94 -5.27 -7.14 3.15
CA PHE A 94 -4.75 -8.37 2.61
C PHE A 94 -5.54 -8.80 1.39
N ASP A 95 -4.86 -8.85 0.27
CA ASP A 95 -5.36 -9.31 -0.98
C ASP A 95 -4.42 -10.37 -1.56
N PRO A 96 -4.89 -11.60 -1.74
CA PRO A 96 -4.06 -12.66 -2.31
C PRO A 96 -3.45 -12.32 -3.68
N LEU A 97 -4.13 -11.47 -4.48
CA LEU A 97 -3.59 -11.04 -5.78
C LEU A 97 -2.44 -10.05 -5.62
N ASP A 98 -2.54 -9.12 -4.65
CA ASP A 98 -1.48 -8.17 -4.36
C ASP A 98 -0.25 -8.88 -3.78
N GLU A 99 -0.45 -9.87 -2.90
CA GLU A 99 0.64 -10.70 -2.38
C GLU A 99 1.35 -11.47 -3.49
N GLN A 100 0.58 -12.08 -4.39
CA GLN A 100 1.15 -12.75 -5.56
C GLN A 100 1.95 -11.79 -6.43
N LEU A 101 1.44 -10.58 -6.68
CA LEU A 101 2.14 -9.57 -7.45
C LEU A 101 3.48 -9.17 -6.79
N ILE A 102 3.50 -9.00 -5.47
CA ILE A 102 4.74 -8.72 -4.72
C ILE A 102 5.72 -9.88 -4.86
N ALA A 103 5.24 -11.14 -4.70
CA ALA A 103 6.08 -12.32 -4.86
C ALA A 103 6.67 -12.42 -6.28
N PHE A 104 5.89 -12.14 -7.32
CA PHE A 104 6.37 -12.11 -8.71
C PHE A 104 7.41 -11.01 -8.94
N ASN A 105 7.19 -9.80 -8.44
CA ASN A 105 8.17 -8.70 -8.55
C ASN A 105 9.50 -9.08 -7.88
N ASN A 106 9.45 -9.69 -6.69
CA ASN A 106 10.64 -10.15 -6.00
C ASN A 106 11.38 -11.23 -6.80
N LYS A 107 10.66 -12.15 -7.45
CA LYS A 107 11.27 -13.16 -8.33
C LYS A 107 11.91 -12.56 -9.58
N ILE A 108 11.24 -11.62 -10.22
CA ILE A 108 11.80 -10.89 -11.37
C ILE A 108 13.12 -10.23 -10.99
N ASN A 109 13.16 -9.52 -9.86
CA ASN A 109 14.37 -8.88 -9.37
C ASN A 109 15.51 -9.89 -9.10
N GLN A 110 15.18 -11.05 -8.52
CA GLN A 110 16.16 -12.13 -8.31
C GLN A 110 16.72 -12.66 -9.64
N PHE A 111 15.87 -12.89 -10.64
CA PHE A 111 16.30 -13.34 -11.97
C PHE A 111 17.13 -12.28 -12.69
N THR A 112 16.73 -11.02 -12.66
CA THR A 112 17.50 -9.92 -13.24
C THR A 112 18.90 -9.85 -12.63
N ASN A 113 18.98 -9.85 -11.29
CA ASN A 113 20.26 -9.86 -10.59
C ASN A 113 21.14 -11.08 -10.90
N LEU A 114 20.52 -12.24 -11.18
CA LEU A 114 21.25 -13.44 -11.58
C LEU A 114 21.81 -13.29 -12.98
N ILE A 115 20.99 -12.83 -13.94
CA ILE A 115 21.38 -12.60 -15.33
C ILE A 115 22.52 -11.56 -15.42
N ASP A 116 22.42 -10.47 -14.67
CA ASP A 116 23.43 -9.39 -14.65
C ASP A 116 24.80 -9.87 -14.14
N LYS A 117 24.82 -10.91 -13.29
CA LYS A 117 26.04 -11.50 -12.76
C LYS A 117 26.64 -12.60 -13.64
N MET A 118 25.89 -13.09 -14.61
CA MET A 118 26.37 -14.14 -15.51
C MET A 118 27.13 -13.56 -16.69
N HIS A 119 28.34 -14.06 -16.92
CA HIS A 119 29.06 -13.78 -18.15
C HIS A 119 28.47 -14.61 -19.30
N LEU A 120 28.35 -14.00 -20.46
CA LEU A 120 27.91 -14.70 -21.67
C LEU A 120 29.13 -15.46 -22.23
N ASP A 121 29.13 -16.77 -22.04
CA ASP A 121 30.09 -17.72 -22.64
C ASP A 121 29.35 -18.93 -23.18
N GLU A 122 30.07 -19.82 -23.89
CA GLU A 122 29.46 -21.02 -24.51
C GLU A 122 28.85 -21.96 -23.47
N GLU A 123 29.42 -22.04 -22.25
CA GLU A 123 28.94 -22.93 -21.19
C GLU A 123 27.63 -22.41 -20.58
N ASN A 124 27.45 -21.10 -20.50
CA ASN A 124 26.31 -20.46 -19.85
C ASN A 124 25.19 -20.06 -20.83
N ALA A 125 25.43 -20.09 -22.15
CA ALA A 125 24.49 -19.60 -23.15
C ALA A 125 23.12 -20.30 -23.08
N GLU A 126 23.10 -21.63 -22.94
CA GLU A 126 21.86 -22.42 -22.82
C GLU A 126 21.10 -22.09 -21.52
N MET A 127 21.81 -21.92 -20.41
CA MET A 127 21.24 -21.55 -19.11
C MET A 127 20.66 -20.14 -19.15
N LEU A 128 21.35 -19.18 -19.75
CA LEU A 128 20.86 -17.82 -19.95
C LEU A 128 19.58 -17.80 -20.79
N GLN A 129 19.54 -18.56 -21.88
CA GLN A 129 18.34 -18.68 -22.70
C GLN A 129 17.16 -19.24 -21.91
N LYS A 130 17.34 -20.27 -21.10
CA LYS A 130 16.31 -20.85 -20.25
C LYS A 130 15.82 -19.83 -19.19
N LEU A 131 16.74 -19.06 -18.59
CA LEU A 131 16.40 -18.00 -17.64
C LEU A 131 15.57 -16.89 -18.31
N MET A 132 15.97 -16.43 -19.50
CA MET A 132 15.23 -15.40 -20.24
C MET A 132 13.80 -15.84 -20.58
N ILE A 133 13.62 -17.09 -21.04
CA ILE A 133 12.29 -17.66 -21.26
C ILE A 133 11.48 -17.74 -19.97
N GLY A 134 12.14 -18.07 -18.86
CA GLY A 134 11.53 -18.08 -17.52
C GLY A 134 11.03 -16.70 -17.11
N VAL A 135 11.86 -15.67 -17.29
CA VAL A 135 11.50 -14.27 -17.01
C VAL A 135 10.32 -13.82 -17.87
N GLU A 136 10.32 -14.13 -19.17
CA GLU A 136 9.19 -13.81 -20.07
C GLU A 136 7.87 -14.38 -19.56
N LYS A 137 7.86 -15.66 -19.14
CA LYS A 137 6.67 -16.31 -18.57
C LYS A 137 6.20 -15.62 -17.29
N ILE A 138 7.13 -15.26 -16.42
CA ILE A 138 6.82 -14.54 -15.18
C ILE A 138 6.23 -13.15 -15.49
N LEU A 139 6.80 -12.43 -16.45
CA LEU A 139 6.27 -11.12 -16.86
C LEU A 139 4.85 -11.21 -17.44
N LYS A 140 4.55 -12.24 -18.26
CA LYS A 140 3.19 -12.49 -18.75
C LYS A 140 2.22 -12.79 -17.62
N THR A 141 2.61 -13.60 -16.65
CA THR A 141 1.78 -13.90 -15.48
C THR A 141 1.57 -12.66 -14.63
N ARG A 142 2.61 -11.84 -14.42
CA ARG A 142 2.50 -10.56 -13.73
C ARG A 142 1.51 -9.62 -14.43
N GLN A 143 1.55 -9.51 -15.74
CA GLN A 143 0.60 -8.68 -16.49
C GLN A 143 -0.83 -9.19 -16.31
N SER A 144 -1.05 -10.50 -16.36
CA SER A 144 -2.38 -11.09 -16.12
C SER A 144 -2.90 -10.81 -14.70
N LEU A 145 -2.01 -10.76 -13.70
CA LEU A 145 -2.37 -10.38 -12.33
C LEU A 145 -2.75 -8.90 -12.24
N LEU A 146 -1.98 -8.00 -12.87
CA LEU A 146 -2.33 -6.58 -12.94
C LEU A 146 -3.70 -6.36 -13.60
N ASP A 147 -3.95 -7.02 -14.73
CA ASP A 147 -5.24 -6.96 -15.43
C ASP A 147 -6.39 -7.49 -14.55
N ALA A 148 -6.14 -8.49 -13.70
CA ALA A 148 -7.13 -9.03 -12.78
C ALA A 148 -7.43 -8.04 -11.63
N ILE A 149 -6.40 -7.39 -11.10
CA ILE A 149 -6.51 -6.35 -10.07
C ILE A 149 -7.30 -5.15 -10.61
N ASP A 150 -6.96 -4.69 -11.80
CA ASP A 150 -7.63 -3.56 -12.46
C ASP A 150 -9.11 -3.85 -12.71
N ARG A 151 -9.43 -5.02 -13.28
CA ARG A 151 -10.83 -5.44 -13.51
C ARG A 151 -11.63 -5.53 -12.21
N ARG A 152 -10.99 -5.92 -11.12
CA ARG A 152 -11.66 -5.93 -9.81
C ARG A 152 -11.91 -4.52 -9.29
N GLY A 153 -10.94 -3.63 -9.43
CA GLY A 153 -11.09 -2.22 -9.10
C GLY A 153 -12.25 -1.57 -9.88
N GLU A 154 -12.38 -1.87 -11.17
CA GLU A 154 -13.49 -1.42 -11.99
C GLU A 154 -14.84 -1.99 -11.54
N ARG A 155 -14.90 -3.29 -11.21
CA ARG A 155 -16.14 -3.91 -10.70
C ARG A 155 -16.57 -3.32 -9.37
N GLN A 156 -15.65 -3.00 -8.48
CA GLN A 156 -15.95 -2.32 -7.21
C GLN A 156 -16.47 -0.89 -7.43
N LYS A 157 -15.96 -0.18 -8.45
CA LYS A 157 -16.48 1.13 -8.86
C LYS A 157 -17.93 1.04 -9.39
N ILE A 158 -18.26 -0.04 -10.08
CA ILE A 158 -19.60 -0.24 -10.68
C ILE A 158 -20.62 -0.70 -9.62
N VAL A 159 -20.23 -1.52 -8.64
CA VAL A 159 -21.19 -2.20 -7.73
C VAL A 159 -21.49 -1.40 -6.47
N GLY A 160 -20.70 -0.41 -6.11
CA GLY A 160 -21.04 0.24 -4.85
C GLY A 160 -20.11 1.26 -4.28
N ASN A 161 -19.72 2.21 -4.96
CA ASN A 161 -19.54 3.51 -4.34
C ASN A 161 -18.97 4.52 -5.36
N LYS A 162 -19.70 5.58 -5.63
CA LYS A 162 -19.23 6.79 -6.30
C LYS A 162 -18.25 7.59 -5.43
N GLY A 163 -17.46 6.91 -4.59
CA GLY A 163 -16.43 7.51 -3.77
C GLY A 163 -15.11 7.50 -4.52
N LEU A 164 -14.51 8.69 -4.69
CA LEU A 164 -13.14 8.82 -5.17
C LEU A 164 -12.17 8.04 -4.30
N SER A 165 -11.16 7.46 -4.89
CA SER A 165 -10.06 6.81 -4.20
C SER A 165 -9.33 7.78 -3.27
N PHE A 166 -8.63 7.25 -2.27
CA PHE A 166 -7.79 8.08 -1.38
C PHE A 166 -6.85 8.99 -2.18
N LEU A 167 -6.25 8.47 -3.26
CA LEU A 167 -5.34 9.21 -4.13
C LEU A 167 -6.05 10.22 -5.03
N GLU A 168 -7.21 9.86 -5.56
CA GLU A 168 -8.01 10.75 -6.40
C GLU A 168 -8.53 11.95 -5.59
N ARG A 169 -8.98 11.72 -4.35
CA ARG A 169 -9.39 12.81 -3.44
C ARG A 169 -8.24 13.71 -3.04
N ARG A 170 -7.04 13.13 -2.86
CA ARG A 170 -5.85 13.95 -2.55
C ARG A 170 -5.43 14.81 -3.75
N LYS A 171 -5.59 14.34 -4.99
CA LYS A 171 -5.38 15.15 -6.18
C LYS A 171 -6.38 16.29 -6.24
N GLU A 172 -7.68 16.03 -6.04
CA GLU A 172 -8.70 17.08 -6.01
C GLU A 172 -8.42 18.12 -4.93
N ILE A 173 -7.98 17.71 -3.73
CA ILE A 173 -7.63 18.65 -2.65
C ILE A 173 -6.42 19.51 -3.03
N LYS A 174 -5.43 18.95 -3.75
CA LYS A 174 -4.27 19.71 -4.22
C LYS A 174 -4.58 20.68 -5.36
N GLU A 175 -5.58 20.36 -6.19
CA GLU A 175 -6.03 21.21 -7.30
C GLU A 175 -6.99 22.33 -6.83
N MET A 176 -7.53 22.23 -5.62
CA MET A 176 -8.44 23.22 -5.03
C MET A 176 -7.73 24.24 -4.12
N ASN A 177 -6.43 24.11 -3.87
CA ASN A 177 -5.58 25.03 -3.11
C ASN A 177 -4.47 25.62 -3.99
#